data_ddaf773d93dd9694bdd0b984c12b40be
#
_entry.id   ddaf773d93dd9694bdd0b984c12b40be
#
_cell.length_a   1.000
_cell.length_b   1.000
_cell.length_c   1.000
_cell.angle_alpha   90.00
_cell.angle_beta   90.00
_cell.angle_gamma   90.00
#
_symmetry.space_group_name_H-M   'P 1'
#
loop_
_entity.id
_entity.type
_entity.pdbx_description
1 polymer ?
#
loop_
_entity_poly.entity_id
_entity_poly.type
_entity_poly.pdbx_seq_one_letter_code
_entity_poly.pdbx_strand_id
1 'polypeptide(L)'
;MATSKTLFFNVKRNEPQLVVAEKPTPNEIKQLSDIDDQEGLRFLLPVIFIYPPIVGGKLDPVKIIRDGLAKALVFYHPFAGRIFEGPNRKLMVNCNNEGVMFVEADADVELKRLRDGILSIWPHVEEFMCKVEDCGGIIGCPLLFIQVTRFTCGGFILGIKLNHTMADIYGLMLFLNATSELLKSASTPSFPPVWQRELLSARSSPRITCTHYEFDELVSDDQNPKDNFIRASIFFGSKEIQALRNQLPTNPILSYSRFDLITACLWKCRTIALEPNPRELSRVSIVVTGVLCRSPLTYALDLVQQAKAQASQEYVKLVADLLVIKGRPKYATRLNYLVSDITSFRFDKFDLGCGKPLYAGVPLATSTISSYSNSKNDKGEDGVFVPICLPSLAMEKFQNELKKMINCGLISKI
;
A
#
# COMPACT_ATOMS: atom_id res chain seq x y z
N MET A 1 11.68 -1.17 -30.69
CA MET A 1 10.54 -1.81 -29.99
C MET A 1 10.98 -3.22 -29.61
N ALA A 2 11.36 -3.44 -28.37
CA ALA A 2 11.64 -4.79 -27.88
C ALA A 2 10.28 -5.45 -27.62
N THR A 3 9.98 -6.49 -28.38
CA THR A 3 8.84 -7.37 -28.14
C THR A 3 9.03 -8.00 -26.78
N SER A 4 8.24 -7.59 -25.79
CA SER A 4 8.14 -8.28 -24.51
C SER A 4 7.75 -9.72 -24.79
N LYS A 5 8.68 -10.67 -24.66
CA LYS A 5 8.35 -12.09 -24.67
C LYS A 5 7.50 -12.33 -23.43
N THR A 6 6.23 -12.65 -23.63
CA THR A 6 5.33 -13.09 -22.54
C THR A 6 5.99 -14.26 -21.84
N LEU A 7 6.32 -14.09 -20.57
CA LEU A 7 6.91 -15.16 -19.77
C LEU A 7 5.79 -16.09 -19.30
N PHE A 8 5.83 -17.35 -19.72
CA PHE A 8 4.92 -18.39 -19.25
C PHE A 8 5.58 -19.19 -18.14
N PHE A 9 4.91 -19.36 -17.04
CA PHE A 9 5.30 -20.21 -15.92
C PHE A 9 4.05 -20.61 -15.12
N ASN A 10 4.17 -21.65 -14.30
CA ASN A 10 3.12 -22.12 -13.41
C ASN A 10 3.49 -21.88 -11.95
N VAL A 11 2.47 -21.53 -11.14
CA VAL A 11 2.57 -21.52 -9.69
C VAL A 11 1.64 -22.61 -9.15
N LYS A 12 2.24 -23.68 -8.66
CA LYS A 12 1.52 -24.77 -7.99
C LYS A 12 1.35 -24.41 -6.51
N ARG A 13 0.11 -24.25 -6.08
CA ARG A 13 -0.26 -23.99 -4.69
C ARG A 13 -0.64 -25.29 -4.00
N ASN A 14 -0.18 -25.46 -2.76
CA ASN A 14 -0.70 -26.48 -1.87
C ASN A 14 -2.05 -26.03 -1.27
N GLU A 15 -2.76 -26.97 -0.66
CA GLU A 15 -4.01 -26.68 0.04
C GLU A 15 -3.79 -25.59 1.12
N PRO A 16 -4.66 -24.57 1.18
CA PRO A 16 -4.58 -23.53 2.19
C PRO A 16 -4.70 -24.11 3.61
N GLN A 17 -3.95 -23.60 4.55
CA GLN A 17 -3.94 -23.99 5.95
C GLN A 17 -4.14 -22.77 6.83
N LEU A 18 -4.73 -22.95 8.01
CA LEU A 18 -4.81 -21.91 9.02
C LEU A 18 -3.63 -22.03 9.99
N VAL A 19 -2.91 -20.92 10.18
CA VAL A 19 -1.89 -20.81 11.22
C VAL A 19 -2.50 -20.07 12.40
N VAL A 20 -2.52 -20.75 13.54
CA VAL A 20 -3.04 -20.25 14.82
C VAL A 20 -1.91 -19.86 15.75
N ALA A 21 -2.21 -19.12 16.80
CA ALA A 21 -1.23 -18.81 17.85
C ALA A 21 -0.70 -20.10 18.52
N GLU A 22 0.62 -20.19 18.77
CA GLU A 22 1.25 -21.37 19.38
C GLU A 22 0.88 -21.59 20.86
N LYS A 23 0.28 -20.59 21.51
CA LYS A 23 -0.19 -20.62 22.89
C LYS A 23 -1.61 -20.09 22.97
N PRO A 24 -2.38 -20.49 24.01
CA PRO A 24 -3.71 -19.94 24.25
C PRO A 24 -3.69 -18.42 24.30
N THR A 25 -4.67 -17.80 23.67
CA THR A 25 -4.85 -16.35 23.60
C THR A 25 -6.19 -15.93 24.19
N PRO A 26 -6.36 -14.66 24.60
CA PRO A 26 -7.66 -14.17 25.05
C PRO A 26 -8.74 -14.40 24.00
N ASN A 27 -9.88 -14.95 24.42
CA ASN A 27 -11.10 -15.05 23.62
C ASN A 27 -12.02 -13.89 24.01
N GLU A 28 -12.02 -12.84 23.18
CA GLU A 28 -12.71 -11.59 23.48
C GLU A 28 -13.20 -10.92 22.19
N ILE A 29 -14.18 -10.03 22.34
CA ILE A 29 -14.66 -9.21 21.25
C ILE A 29 -14.07 -7.81 21.41
N LYS A 30 -13.45 -7.29 20.35
CA LYS A 30 -12.87 -5.95 20.31
C LYS A 30 -13.55 -5.10 19.25
N GLN A 31 -13.87 -3.87 19.60
CA GLN A 31 -14.41 -2.88 18.67
C GLN A 31 -13.28 -2.22 17.87
N LEU A 32 -13.47 -1.98 16.57
CA LEU A 32 -12.62 -1.11 15.78
C LEU A 32 -12.96 0.36 16.02
N SER A 33 -12.02 1.26 15.78
CA SER A 33 -12.28 2.70 15.86
C SER A 33 -13.21 3.17 14.73
N ASP A 34 -13.69 4.41 14.80
CA ASP A 34 -14.48 4.97 13.71
C ASP A 34 -13.61 5.31 12.49
N ILE A 35 -12.34 5.60 12.70
CA ILE A 35 -11.37 5.76 11.60
C ILE A 35 -11.13 4.43 10.88
N ASP A 36 -11.00 3.31 11.59
CA ASP A 36 -10.77 1.99 10.98
C ASP A 36 -12.01 1.45 10.26
N ASP A 37 -13.20 1.82 10.74
CA ASP A 37 -14.49 1.31 10.29
C ASP A 37 -15.06 2.05 9.06
N GLN A 38 -14.26 2.81 8.34
CA GLN A 38 -14.71 3.52 7.14
C GLN A 38 -14.82 2.59 5.92
N GLU A 39 -15.77 2.85 5.04
CA GLU A 39 -16.01 2.03 3.85
C GLU A 39 -14.76 1.95 2.93
N GLY A 40 -13.98 3.02 2.87
CA GLY A 40 -12.75 3.09 2.05
C GLY A 40 -11.62 2.18 2.51
N LEU A 41 -11.67 1.63 3.74
CA LEU A 41 -10.67 0.68 4.27
C LEU A 41 -11.13 -0.78 4.23
N ARG A 42 -12.36 -1.07 3.79
CA ARG A 42 -12.91 -2.42 3.75
C ARG A 42 -12.38 -3.21 2.55
N PHE A 43 -11.06 -3.40 2.47
CA PHE A 43 -10.39 -4.17 1.43
C PHE A 43 -9.15 -4.89 1.97
N LEU A 44 -8.60 -5.81 1.17
CA LEU A 44 -7.37 -6.50 1.47
C LEU A 44 -6.18 -5.78 0.81
N LEU A 45 -5.32 -5.17 1.63
CA LEU A 45 -4.11 -4.47 1.20
C LEU A 45 -3.03 -5.47 0.79
N PRO A 46 -2.60 -5.52 -0.48
CA PRO A 46 -1.54 -6.41 -0.91
C PRO A 46 -0.15 -5.84 -0.58
N VAL A 47 0.73 -6.68 -0.06
CA VAL A 47 2.15 -6.36 0.18
C VAL A 47 2.99 -7.53 -0.28
N ILE A 48 4.12 -7.26 -0.93
CA ILE A 48 5.02 -8.28 -1.45
C ILE A 48 6.45 -8.07 -0.95
N PHE A 49 7.12 -9.18 -0.64
CA PHE A 49 8.55 -9.21 -0.34
C PHE A 49 9.23 -10.22 -1.25
N ILE A 50 10.29 -9.82 -1.91
CA ILE A 50 11.04 -10.65 -2.87
C ILE A 50 12.41 -10.95 -2.28
N TYR A 51 12.71 -12.21 -2.05
CA TYR A 51 13.95 -12.65 -1.43
C TYR A 51 14.87 -13.36 -2.44
N PRO A 52 16.19 -13.09 -2.38
CA PRO A 52 17.17 -13.86 -3.15
C PRO A 52 17.26 -15.28 -2.62
N PRO A 53 17.98 -16.18 -3.34
CA PRO A 53 18.32 -17.51 -2.80
C PRO A 53 18.98 -17.41 -1.43
N ILE A 54 18.53 -18.27 -0.49
CA ILE A 54 19.08 -18.30 0.87
C ILE A 54 20.50 -18.86 0.82
N VAL A 55 21.46 -18.10 1.38
CA VAL A 55 22.87 -18.50 1.43
C VAL A 55 22.99 -19.77 2.30
N GLY A 56 23.62 -20.82 1.74
CA GLY A 56 23.79 -22.11 2.42
C GLY A 56 22.67 -23.12 2.21
N GLY A 57 21.55 -22.76 1.56
CA GLY A 57 20.54 -23.66 0.99
C GLY A 57 19.79 -24.60 1.93
N LYS A 58 19.97 -24.47 3.28
CA LYS A 58 19.43 -25.43 4.26
C LYS A 58 18.15 -24.98 4.96
N LEU A 59 17.75 -23.73 4.79
CA LEU A 59 16.59 -23.17 5.49
C LEU A 59 15.36 -23.20 4.59
N ASP A 60 14.26 -23.73 5.11
CA ASP A 60 12.96 -23.67 4.43
C ASP A 60 12.20 -22.40 4.85
N PRO A 61 12.00 -21.42 3.95
CA PRO A 61 11.30 -20.19 4.26
C PRO A 61 9.85 -20.40 4.70
N VAL A 62 9.21 -21.47 4.17
CA VAL A 62 7.83 -21.80 4.52
C VAL A 62 7.72 -22.15 6.00
N LYS A 63 8.60 -23.05 6.48
CA LYS A 63 8.62 -23.45 7.88
C LYS A 63 8.95 -22.28 8.79
N ILE A 64 10.00 -21.52 8.47
CA ILE A 64 10.43 -20.37 9.28
C ILE A 64 9.30 -19.35 9.44
N ILE A 65 8.67 -18.95 8.32
CA ILE A 65 7.62 -17.94 8.33
C ILE A 65 6.40 -18.46 9.10
N ARG A 66 5.99 -19.70 8.88
CA ARG A 66 4.87 -20.31 9.58
C ARG A 66 5.09 -20.36 11.11
N ASP A 67 6.26 -20.83 11.54
CA ASP A 67 6.63 -20.90 12.95
C ASP A 67 6.67 -19.50 13.60
N GLY A 68 7.21 -18.51 12.87
CA GLY A 68 7.25 -17.13 13.32
C GLY A 68 5.87 -16.50 13.47
N LEU A 69 4.97 -16.77 12.52
CA LEU A 69 3.59 -16.28 12.59
C LEU A 69 2.86 -16.85 13.82
N ALA A 70 2.98 -18.17 14.07
CA ALA A 70 2.36 -18.81 15.23
C ALA A 70 2.80 -18.18 16.56
N LYS A 71 4.09 -17.82 16.67
CA LYS A 71 4.65 -17.12 17.85
C LYS A 71 4.12 -15.68 17.94
N ALA A 72 4.12 -14.93 16.84
CA ALA A 72 3.69 -13.55 16.84
C ALA A 72 2.19 -13.39 17.13
N LEU A 73 1.35 -14.34 16.68
CA LEU A 73 -0.08 -14.35 16.93
C LEU A 73 -0.44 -14.49 18.41
N VAL A 74 0.47 -14.97 19.26
CA VAL A 74 0.26 -14.95 20.72
C VAL A 74 0.08 -13.52 21.24
N PHE A 75 0.83 -12.58 20.72
CA PHE A 75 0.80 -11.16 21.10
C PHE A 75 -0.18 -10.35 20.26
N TYR A 76 -0.26 -10.66 18.98
CA TYR A 76 -1.13 -10.02 17.98
C TYR A 76 -2.40 -10.86 17.74
N HIS A 77 -2.95 -11.47 18.80
CA HIS A 77 -4.08 -12.40 18.71
C HIS A 77 -5.31 -11.86 17.93
N PRO A 78 -5.61 -10.55 17.89
CA PRO A 78 -6.71 -10.08 17.06
C PRO A 78 -6.56 -10.41 15.57
N PHE A 79 -5.33 -10.54 15.04
CA PHE A 79 -5.13 -10.96 13.65
C PHE A 79 -5.57 -12.41 13.38
N ALA A 80 -5.59 -13.27 14.40
CA ALA A 80 -6.10 -14.63 14.29
C ALA A 80 -7.63 -14.73 14.42
N GLY A 81 -8.33 -13.61 14.56
CA GLY A 81 -9.78 -13.54 14.69
C GLY A 81 -10.51 -13.40 13.36
N ARG A 82 -11.80 -13.03 13.49
CA ARG A 82 -12.68 -12.73 12.35
C ARG A 82 -13.44 -11.44 12.60
N ILE A 83 -13.54 -10.60 11.55
CA ILE A 83 -14.36 -9.39 11.59
C ILE A 83 -15.82 -9.75 11.37
N PHE A 84 -16.70 -9.10 12.12
CA PHE A 84 -18.14 -9.14 11.95
C PHE A 84 -18.74 -7.74 12.16
N GLU A 85 -19.95 -7.53 11.68
CA GLU A 85 -20.72 -6.31 11.92
C GLU A 85 -21.58 -6.47 13.17
N GLY A 86 -21.35 -5.62 14.15
CA GLY A 86 -22.20 -5.44 15.33
C GLY A 86 -23.34 -4.44 15.09
N PRO A 87 -23.93 -3.87 16.15
CA PRO A 87 -24.98 -2.85 16.03
C PRO A 87 -24.54 -1.68 15.15
N ASN A 88 -25.47 -1.17 14.34
CA ASN A 88 -25.24 -0.08 13.37
C ASN A 88 -24.11 -0.39 12.38
N ARG A 89 -23.91 -1.65 12.03
CA ARG A 89 -22.84 -2.13 11.13
C ARG A 89 -21.42 -1.79 11.65
N LYS A 90 -21.25 -1.55 12.96
CA LYS A 90 -19.95 -1.30 13.57
C LYS A 90 -19.04 -2.52 13.42
N LEU A 91 -17.86 -2.34 12.84
CA LEU A 91 -16.90 -3.42 12.72
C LEU A 91 -16.33 -3.80 14.10
N MET A 92 -16.37 -5.08 14.37
CA MET A 92 -15.85 -5.71 15.57
C MET A 92 -15.01 -6.93 15.17
N VAL A 93 -14.01 -7.27 15.96
CA VAL A 93 -13.21 -8.48 15.76
C VAL A 93 -13.51 -9.48 16.89
N ASN A 94 -13.89 -10.68 16.51
CA ASN A 94 -13.96 -11.82 17.42
C ASN A 94 -12.58 -12.48 17.48
N CYS A 95 -11.88 -12.32 18.59
CA CYS A 95 -10.54 -12.85 18.84
C CYS A 95 -10.61 -14.32 19.26
N ASN A 96 -11.08 -15.22 18.40
CA ASN A 96 -11.36 -16.63 18.67
C ASN A 96 -10.24 -17.59 18.27
N ASN A 97 -9.08 -17.03 17.83
CA ASN A 97 -7.90 -17.78 17.37
C ASN A 97 -8.21 -18.80 16.24
N GLU A 98 -9.12 -18.46 15.33
CA GLU A 98 -9.33 -19.28 14.12
C GLU A 98 -8.10 -19.30 13.19
N GLY A 99 -7.22 -18.30 13.29
CA GLY A 99 -5.95 -18.26 12.58
C GLY A 99 -5.95 -17.43 11.31
N VAL A 100 -4.75 -17.28 10.76
CA VAL A 100 -4.46 -16.58 9.50
C VAL A 100 -4.31 -17.59 8.37
N MET A 101 -4.72 -17.22 7.15
CA MET A 101 -4.60 -18.09 5.98
C MET A 101 -3.15 -18.18 5.52
N PHE A 102 -2.65 -19.38 5.30
CA PHE A 102 -1.28 -19.64 4.84
C PHE A 102 -1.27 -20.63 3.67
N VAL A 103 -0.60 -20.24 2.59
CA VAL A 103 -0.45 -21.05 1.38
C VAL A 103 1.03 -21.21 1.07
N GLU A 104 1.46 -22.45 0.90
CA GLU A 104 2.74 -22.82 0.34
C GLU A 104 2.59 -23.02 -1.17
N ALA A 105 3.53 -22.49 -1.95
CA ALA A 105 3.52 -22.59 -3.39
C ALA A 105 4.92 -22.76 -3.97
N ASP A 106 4.98 -23.36 -5.16
CA ASP A 106 6.20 -23.53 -5.95
C ASP A 106 5.99 -22.99 -7.36
N ALA A 107 6.93 -22.17 -7.84
CA ALA A 107 6.96 -21.64 -9.20
C ALA A 107 8.01 -22.37 -10.03
N ASP A 108 7.65 -22.81 -11.24
CA ASP A 108 8.53 -23.55 -12.17
C ASP A 108 9.49 -22.63 -12.96
N VAL A 109 9.85 -21.51 -12.38
CA VAL A 109 10.69 -20.47 -12.99
C VAL A 109 11.77 -20.01 -12.02
N GLU A 110 12.87 -19.47 -12.55
CA GLU A 110 13.87 -18.78 -11.73
C GLU A 110 13.48 -17.32 -11.48
N LEU A 111 13.71 -16.83 -10.26
CA LEU A 111 13.41 -15.45 -9.87
C LEU A 111 14.05 -14.41 -10.81
N LYS A 112 15.27 -14.67 -11.32
CA LYS A 112 15.95 -13.76 -12.25
C LYS A 112 15.19 -13.55 -13.58
N ARG A 113 14.41 -14.55 -14.04
CA ARG A 113 13.60 -14.41 -15.26
C ARG A 113 12.40 -13.46 -15.07
N LEU A 114 11.93 -13.31 -13.83
CA LEU A 114 10.98 -12.29 -13.44
C LEU A 114 11.66 -10.92 -13.23
N ARG A 115 13.02 -10.91 -13.23
CA ARG A 115 13.86 -9.81 -12.81
C ARG A 115 14.38 -8.93 -13.95
N ASP A 116 14.06 -9.18 -15.20
CA ASP A 116 14.28 -8.21 -16.30
C ASP A 116 13.43 -6.93 -16.10
N GLY A 117 13.42 -6.60 -14.88
CA GLY A 117 12.97 -5.56 -13.99
C GLY A 117 12.17 -6.18 -12.83
N ILE A 118 12.48 -5.86 -11.57
CA ILE A 118 11.58 -6.01 -10.41
C ILE A 118 10.16 -5.56 -10.80
N LEU A 119 10.07 -4.75 -11.79
CA LEU A 119 8.97 -4.13 -12.49
C LEU A 119 8.23 -5.09 -13.44
N SER A 120 8.84 -6.16 -13.93
CA SER A 120 8.18 -7.17 -14.77
C SER A 120 7.40 -8.22 -13.96
N ILE A 121 7.51 -8.21 -12.63
CA ILE A 121 6.69 -9.06 -11.75
C ILE A 121 5.22 -8.62 -11.75
N TRP A 122 4.96 -7.34 -12.02
CA TRP A 122 3.63 -6.76 -11.89
C TRP A 122 2.53 -7.43 -12.72
N PRO A 123 2.76 -7.91 -13.95
CA PRO A 123 1.75 -8.66 -14.66
C PRO A 123 1.31 -9.94 -13.96
N HIS A 124 2.20 -10.50 -13.11
CA HIS A 124 2.04 -11.80 -12.47
C HIS A 124 1.88 -11.72 -10.95
N VAL A 125 1.74 -10.52 -10.40
CA VAL A 125 1.73 -10.33 -8.93
C VAL A 125 0.63 -11.15 -8.24
N GLU A 126 -0.52 -11.31 -8.87
CA GLU A 126 -1.64 -12.09 -8.33
C GLU A 126 -1.31 -13.59 -8.21
N GLU A 127 -0.35 -14.10 -9.00
CA GLU A 127 0.10 -15.49 -8.88
C GLU A 127 0.92 -15.73 -7.60
N PHE A 128 1.48 -14.67 -7.01
CA PHE A 128 2.24 -14.72 -5.77
C PHE A 128 1.43 -14.31 -4.54
N MET A 129 0.13 -14.08 -4.72
CA MET A 129 -0.81 -13.76 -3.66
C MET A 129 -1.77 -14.92 -3.42
N CYS A 130 -2.12 -15.15 -2.17
CA CYS A 130 -3.16 -16.10 -1.82
C CYS A 130 -4.46 -15.73 -2.55
N LYS A 131 -5.06 -16.69 -3.25
CA LYS A 131 -6.39 -16.53 -3.84
C LYS A 131 -7.41 -16.52 -2.72
N VAL A 132 -8.31 -15.56 -2.76
CA VAL A 132 -9.40 -15.40 -1.77
C VAL A 132 -10.67 -15.85 -2.48
N GLU A 133 -10.80 -17.16 -2.68
CA GLU A 133 -12.03 -17.78 -3.16
C GLU A 133 -12.98 -17.88 -1.97
N ASP A 134 -14.25 -17.59 -2.14
CA ASP A 134 -15.34 -17.70 -1.16
C ASP A 134 -15.40 -16.65 -0.02
N CYS A 135 -14.51 -15.67 0.01
CA CYS A 135 -14.67 -14.54 0.92
C CYS A 135 -15.37 -13.38 0.20
N GLY A 136 -16.67 -13.24 0.40
CA GLY A 136 -17.50 -12.17 -0.17
C GLY A 136 -17.17 -10.75 0.33
N GLY A 137 -15.91 -10.47 0.65
CA GLY A 137 -15.44 -9.19 1.20
C GLY A 137 -14.47 -9.38 2.36
N ILE A 138 -14.64 -8.60 3.43
CA ILE A 138 -13.77 -8.64 4.62
C ILE A 138 -14.42 -9.31 5.84
N ILE A 139 -15.73 -9.54 5.79
CA ILE A 139 -16.52 -10.07 6.91
C ILE A 139 -16.41 -11.59 6.96
N GLY A 140 -16.14 -12.15 8.15
CA GLY A 140 -16.02 -13.59 8.37
C GLY A 140 -14.78 -14.25 7.77
N CYS A 141 -13.92 -13.47 7.09
CA CYS A 141 -12.71 -13.95 6.44
C CYS A 141 -11.50 -13.89 7.36
N PRO A 142 -10.43 -14.65 7.10
CA PRO A 142 -9.13 -14.42 7.73
C PRO A 142 -8.67 -12.98 7.55
N LEU A 143 -7.98 -12.43 8.54
CA LEU A 143 -7.54 -11.03 8.54
C LEU A 143 -6.17 -10.83 7.87
N LEU A 144 -5.44 -11.94 7.73
CA LEU A 144 -4.18 -12.04 6.99
C LEU A 144 -4.24 -13.26 6.08
N PHE A 145 -3.83 -13.07 4.84
CA PHE A 145 -3.62 -14.11 3.84
C PHE A 145 -2.15 -14.06 3.42
N ILE A 146 -1.45 -15.15 3.58
CA ILE A 146 -0.01 -15.24 3.38
C ILE A 146 0.28 -16.36 2.39
N GLN A 147 1.03 -16.05 1.34
CA GLN A 147 1.55 -17.06 0.42
C GLN A 147 3.07 -16.96 0.37
N VAL A 148 3.74 -18.10 0.54
CA VAL A 148 5.19 -18.23 0.33
C VAL A 148 5.40 -19.04 -0.92
N THR A 149 5.94 -18.41 -1.97
CA THR A 149 6.18 -19.05 -3.27
C THR A 149 7.69 -19.23 -3.46
N ARG A 150 8.16 -20.48 -3.50
CA ARG A 150 9.55 -20.83 -3.79
C ARG A 150 9.78 -20.86 -5.30
N PHE A 151 10.98 -20.46 -5.72
CA PHE A 151 11.45 -20.50 -7.10
C PHE A 151 12.52 -21.58 -7.30
N THR A 152 12.69 -22.05 -8.53
CA THR A 152 13.67 -23.11 -8.87
C THR A 152 15.10 -22.73 -8.51
N CYS A 153 15.43 -21.45 -8.42
CA CYS A 153 16.75 -20.95 -8.01
C CYS A 153 16.96 -20.90 -6.49
N GLY A 154 15.97 -21.27 -5.67
CA GLY A 154 16.02 -21.16 -4.20
C GLY A 154 15.67 -19.79 -3.63
N GLY A 155 15.38 -18.78 -4.45
CA GLY A 155 14.74 -17.55 -4.01
C GLY A 155 13.26 -17.78 -3.75
N PHE A 156 12.60 -16.83 -3.06
CA PHE A 156 11.17 -16.92 -2.78
C PHE A 156 10.48 -15.56 -2.75
N ILE A 157 9.17 -15.58 -2.88
CA ILE A 157 8.30 -14.42 -2.68
C ILE A 157 7.37 -14.69 -1.50
N LEU A 158 7.28 -13.71 -0.60
CA LEU A 158 6.28 -13.64 0.45
C LEU A 158 5.21 -12.62 0.02
N GLY A 159 4.03 -13.12 -0.34
CA GLY A 159 2.85 -12.31 -0.63
C GLY A 159 1.93 -12.25 0.58
N ILE A 160 1.49 -11.06 0.94
CA ILE A 160 0.59 -10.81 2.07
C ILE A 160 -0.61 -10.01 1.57
N LYS A 161 -1.83 -10.45 1.92
CA LYS A 161 -3.04 -9.60 1.85
C LYS A 161 -3.51 -9.36 3.29
N LEU A 162 -3.53 -8.09 3.68
CA LEU A 162 -3.91 -7.64 5.02
C LEU A 162 -5.28 -6.97 4.96
N ASN A 163 -6.18 -7.33 5.87
CA ASN A 163 -7.41 -6.58 6.06
C ASN A 163 -7.09 -5.16 6.55
N HIS A 164 -7.34 -4.14 5.70
CA HIS A 164 -6.88 -2.78 5.97
C HIS A 164 -7.62 -2.09 7.13
N THR A 165 -8.80 -2.59 7.53
CA THR A 165 -9.48 -2.11 8.73
C THR A 165 -8.76 -2.53 10.03
N MET A 166 -7.93 -3.57 9.96
CA MET A 166 -7.16 -4.05 11.11
C MET A 166 -5.85 -3.32 11.32
N ALA A 167 -5.17 -3.01 10.24
CA ALA A 167 -3.89 -2.30 10.27
C ALA A 167 -3.55 -1.72 8.89
N ASP A 168 -2.69 -0.72 8.89
CA ASP A 168 -1.99 -0.21 7.72
C ASP A 168 -0.60 -0.89 7.57
N ILE A 169 0.23 -0.34 6.69
CA ILE A 169 1.61 -0.82 6.49
C ILE A 169 2.44 -0.68 7.77
N TYR A 170 2.21 0.38 8.58
CA TYR A 170 2.94 0.55 9.84
C TYR A 170 2.61 -0.58 10.81
N GLY A 171 1.31 -0.87 11.01
CA GLY A 171 0.87 -1.97 11.87
C GLY A 171 1.35 -3.33 11.37
N LEU A 172 1.32 -3.57 10.04
CA LEU A 172 1.88 -4.79 9.46
C LEU A 172 3.39 -4.91 9.74
N MET A 173 4.16 -3.83 9.63
CA MET A 173 5.60 -3.85 9.90
C MET A 173 5.93 -4.10 11.38
N LEU A 174 5.13 -3.58 12.29
CA LEU A 174 5.27 -3.92 13.73
C LEU A 174 5.04 -5.41 13.96
N PHE A 175 4.01 -5.99 13.36
CA PHE A 175 3.73 -7.43 13.42
C PHE A 175 4.86 -8.27 12.83
N LEU A 176 5.37 -7.92 11.65
CA LEU A 176 6.45 -8.64 10.99
C LEU A 176 7.79 -8.50 11.73
N ASN A 177 8.10 -7.32 12.31
CA ASN A 177 9.27 -7.13 13.15
C ASN A 177 9.19 -8.00 14.42
N ALA A 178 8.03 -8.01 15.09
CA ALA A 178 7.80 -8.92 16.22
C ALA A 178 8.00 -10.39 15.82
N THR A 179 7.49 -10.79 14.63
CA THR A 179 7.71 -12.13 14.08
C THR A 179 9.21 -12.43 13.94
N SER A 180 9.99 -11.50 13.39
CA SER A 180 11.45 -11.62 13.25
C SER A 180 12.17 -11.74 14.60
N GLU A 181 11.80 -10.93 15.58
CA GLU A 181 12.38 -10.96 16.94
C GLU A 181 12.12 -12.30 17.64
N LEU A 182 10.89 -12.78 17.58
CA LEU A 182 10.47 -14.04 18.20
C LEU A 182 11.11 -15.27 17.54
N LEU A 183 11.41 -15.19 16.24
CA LEU A 183 12.20 -16.21 15.54
C LEU A 183 13.65 -16.24 16.02
N LYS A 184 14.22 -15.09 16.43
CA LYS A 184 15.56 -14.95 16.97
C LYS A 184 15.62 -15.18 18.49
N SER A 185 14.63 -15.89 19.04
CA SER A 185 14.55 -16.29 20.46
C SER A 185 14.24 -15.16 21.44
N ALA A 186 13.70 -14.03 20.99
CA ALA A 186 13.11 -13.07 21.91
C ALA A 186 11.90 -13.70 22.63
N SER A 187 11.70 -13.42 23.91
CA SER A 187 10.57 -13.90 24.68
C SER A 187 9.31 -13.06 24.45
N THR A 188 9.49 -11.79 24.11
CA THR A 188 8.42 -10.81 23.85
C THR A 188 8.87 -9.85 22.76
N PRO A 189 7.91 -9.26 22.00
CA PRO A 189 8.23 -8.19 21.05
C PRO A 189 8.82 -6.96 21.74
N SER A 190 9.82 -6.31 21.12
CA SER A 190 10.38 -5.04 21.59
C SER A 190 9.35 -3.93 21.66
N PHE A 191 8.37 -3.97 20.76
CA PHE A 191 7.21 -3.08 20.73
C PHE A 191 5.93 -3.91 20.87
N PRO A 192 5.40 -4.08 22.11
CA PRO A 192 4.15 -4.79 22.31
C PRO A 192 2.98 -4.11 21.59
N PRO A 193 2.06 -4.87 21.00
CA PRO A 193 0.89 -4.28 20.36
C PRO A 193 0.00 -3.57 21.38
N VAL A 194 -0.51 -2.42 20.98
CA VAL A 194 -1.44 -1.61 21.78
C VAL A 194 -2.77 -1.53 21.01
N TRP A 195 -3.88 -1.82 21.70
CA TRP A 195 -5.18 -1.74 21.06
C TRP A 195 -5.72 -0.29 21.02
N GLN A 196 -5.96 0.35 22.10
CA GLN A 196 -6.39 1.76 22.31
C GLN A 196 -7.17 2.42 21.16
N ARG A 197 -8.04 1.64 20.49
CA ARG A 197 -8.78 2.08 19.29
C ARG A 197 -9.77 3.21 19.61
N GLU A 198 -10.18 3.35 20.85
CA GLU A 198 -11.03 4.45 21.33
C GLU A 198 -10.41 5.83 21.11
N LEU A 199 -9.07 5.91 21.02
CA LEU A 199 -8.39 7.17 20.69
C LEU A 199 -8.68 7.68 19.27
N LEU A 200 -9.08 6.80 18.36
CA LEU A 200 -9.45 7.09 16.98
C LEU A 200 -10.96 7.01 16.74
N SER A 201 -11.76 6.98 17.80
CA SER A 201 -13.21 7.03 17.73
C SER A 201 -13.73 8.46 17.84
N ALA A 202 -14.94 8.67 17.33
CA ALA A 202 -15.64 9.94 17.42
C ALA A 202 -15.83 10.40 18.89
N ARG A 203 -16.03 11.67 19.08
CA ARG A 203 -16.37 12.26 20.39
C ARG A 203 -17.76 11.78 20.84
N SER A 204 -18.02 11.83 22.14
CA SER A 204 -19.37 11.55 22.70
C SER A 204 -20.43 12.52 22.13
N SER A 205 -20.03 13.70 21.73
CA SER A 205 -20.84 14.69 21.02
C SER A 205 -20.13 15.04 19.71
N PRO A 206 -20.32 14.23 18.64
CA PRO A 206 -19.65 14.45 17.37
C PRO A 206 -20.04 15.80 16.74
N ARG A 207 -19.07 16.46 16.08
CA ARG A 207 -19.30 17.76 15.45
C ARG A 207 -18.48 17.90 14.17
N ILE A 208 -19.03 18.57 13.17
CA ILE A 208 -18.34 18.95 11.94
C ILE A 208 -18.07 20.46 12.00
N THR A 209 -16.81 20.85 12.15
CA THR A 209 -16.41 22.26 12.24
C THR A 209 -15.58 22.73 11.05
N CYS A 210 -15.21 21.83 10.15
CA CYS A 210 -14.52 22.14 8.90
C CYS A 210 -15.09 21.32 7.75
N THR A 211 -14.82 21.73 6.53
CA THR A 211 -15.22 20.97 5.33
C THR A 211 -14.21 19.84 5.09
N HIS A 212 -14.74 18.66 4.88
CA HIS A 212 -13.97 17.44 4.55
C HIS A 212 -14.23 17.09 3.09
N TYR A 213 -13.53 17.74 2.21
CA TYR A 213 -13.72 17.62 0.76
C TYR A 213 -13.37 16.23 0.21
N GLU A 214 -12.60 15.45 0.96
CA GLU A 214 -12.28 14.07 0.63
C GLU A 214 -13.51 13.14 0.67
N PHE A 215 -14.58 13.56 1.36
CA PHE A 215 -15.84 12.83 1.48
C PHE A 215 -17.02 13.53 0.78
N ASP A 216 -16.78 14.63 0.09
CA ASP A 216 -17.86 15.31 -0.63
C ASP A 216 -18.35 14.44 -1.78
N GLU A 217 -19.65 14.18 -1.80
CA GLU A 217 -20.33 13.56 -2.92
C GLU A 217 -20.23 14.47 -4.15
N LEU A 218 -19.31 14.20 -5.04
CA LEU A 218 -19.40 14.71 -6.40
C LEU A 218 -20.32 13.80 -7.20
N VAL A 219 -21.25 14.47 -7.86
CA VAL A 219 -22.16 13.90 -8.86
C VAL A 219 -21.47 12.78 -9.63
N SER A 220 -22.10 11.59 -9.56
CA SER A 220 -21.84 10.37 -10.33
C SER A 220 -20.38 9.98 -10.55
N ASP A 221 -20.05 8.84 -10.00
CA ASP A 221 -18.83 8.09 -10.29
C ASP A 221 -18.91 7.55 -11.73
N ASP A 222 -18.81 8.45 -12.71
CA ASP A 222 -18.67 8.10 -14.11
C ASP A 222 -17.25 7.59 -14.39
N GLN A 223 -16.80 6.59 -13.60
CA GLN A 223 -15.82 5.65 -14.13
C GLN A 223 -16.54 4.87 -15.22
N ASN A 224 -16.29 5.29 -16.46
CA ASN A 224 -16.84 4.56 -17.58
C ASN A 224 -16.35 3.10 -17.47
N PRO A 225 -17.22 2.09 -17.29
CA PRO A 225 -16.81 0.69 -17.15
C PRO A 225 -16.00 0.17 -18.34
N LYS A 226 -15.89 0.95 -19.42
CA LYS A 226 -15.13 0.67 -20.64
C LYS A 226 -13.72 1.25 -20.64
N ASP A 227 -13.30 1.98 -19.60
CA ASP A 227 -11.93 2.51 -19.53
C ASP A 227 -10.93 1.36 -19.36
N ASN A 228 -10.12 1.16 -20.37
CA ASN A 228 -9.01 0.23 -20.30
C ASN A 228 -7.88 0.87 -19.47
N PHE A 229 -7.79 0.51 -18.18
CA PHE A 229 -6.75 1.01 -17.29
C PHE A 229 -5.41 0.34 -17.57
N ILE A 230 -4.37 1.15 -17.71
CA ILE A 230 -2.98 0.69 -17.83
C ILE A 230 -2.27 0.97 -16.50
N ARG A 231 -1.56 -0.05 -16.00
CA ARG A 231 -0.62 0.09 -14.90
C ARG A 231 0.77 0.31 -15.45
N ALA A 232 1.51 1.17 -14.77
CA ALA A 232 2.90 1.46 -15.08
C ALA A 232 3.64 1.78 -13.79
N SER A 233 4.95 1.89 -13.89
CA SER A 233 5.78 2.28 -12.75
C SER A 233 6.84 3.29 -13.16
N ILE A 234 7.23 4.09 -12.18
CA ILE A 234 8.22 5.15 -12.34
C ILE A 234 9.27 4.95 -11.27
N PHE A 235 10.53 5.17 -11.64
CA PHE A 235 11.64 5.19 -10.70
C PHE A 235 12.18 6.62 -10.60
N PHE A 236 12.22 7.16 -9.40
CA PHE A 236 12.81 8.44 -9.08
C PHE A 236 14.15 8.25 -8.37
N GLY A 237 15.23 8.23 -9.14
CA GLY A 237 16.59 8.25 -8.63
C GLY A 237 17.10 9.66 -8.38
N SER A 238 18.39 9.77 -8.09
CA SER A 238 19.03 11.07 -7.82
C SER A 238 18.92 12.05 -9.00
N LYS A 239 18.97 11.56 -10.24
CA LYS A 239 18.88 12.37 -11.45
C LYS A 239 17.49 12.98 -11.63
N GLU A 240 16.44 12.18 -11.45
CA GLU A 240 15.05 12.61 -11.56
C GLU A 240 14.71 13.64 -10.47
N ILE A 241 15.14 13.38 -9.23
CA ILE A 241 14.97 14.33 -8.12
C ILE A 241 15.73 15.64 -8.39
N GLN A 242 16.95 15.56 -8.92
CA GLN A 242 17.71 16.77 -9.26
C GLN A 242 17.05 17.55 -10.41
N ALA A 243 16.49 16.88 -11.41
CA ALA A 243 15.75 17.53 -12.49
C ALA A 243 14.53 18.32 -11.97
N LEU A 244 13.81 17.77 -10.98
CA LEU A 244 12.72 18.48 -10.30
C LEU A 244 13.24 19.68 -9.50
N ARG A 245 14.35 19.53 -8.77
CA ARG A 245 14.96 20.62 -8.00
C ARG A 245 15.42 21.78 -8.89
N ASN A 246 15.96 21.48 -10.06
CA ASN A 246 16.44 22.49 -11.02
C ASN A 246 15.31 23.40 -11.58
N GLN A 247 14.05 23.01 -11.42
CA GLN A 247 12.89 23.83 -11.83
C GLN A 247 12.46 24.81 -10.72
N LEU A 248 13.08 24.76 -9.55
CA LEU A 248 12.73 25.60 -8.42
C LEU A 248 13.57 26.87 -8.42
N PRO A 249 13.02 28.01 -7.95
CA PRO A 249 13.79 29.20 -7.73
C PRO A 249 14.88 28.95 -6.67
N THR A 250 16.02 29.59 -6.84
CA THR A 250 17.15 29.51 -5.91
C THR A 250 16.82 30.29 -4.63
N ASN A 251 16.00 29.70 -3.76
CA ASN A 251 15.66 30.28 -2.46
C ASN A 251 16.12 29.33 -1.34
N PRO A 252 17.12 29.70 -0.51
CA PRO A 252 17.66 28.85 0.54
C PRO A 252 16.66 28.55 1.67
N ILE A 253 15.56 29.29 1.77
CA ILE A 253 14.54 29.14 2.82
C ILE A 253 13.56 28.02 2.47
N LEU A 254 13.36 27.69 1.18
CA LEU A 254 12.41 26.69 0.74
C LEU A 254 13.05 25.30 0.72
N SER A 255 12.76 24.48 1.72
CA SER A 255 13.21 23.09 1.76
C SER A 255 12.04 22.15 1.46
N TYR A 256 12.02 21.60 0.24
CA TYR A 256 11.07 20.56 -0.14
C TYR A 256 11.70 19.18 0.00
N SER A 257 10.98 18.27 0.67
CA SER A 257 11.38 16.89 0.80
C SER A 257 11.30 16.14 -0.55
N ARG A 258 11.93 14.97 -0.63
CA ARG A 258 11.79 14.07 -1.78
C ARG A 258 10.33 13.69 -2.01
N PHE A 259 9.57 13.45 -0.94
CA PHE A 259 8.13 13.20 -0.99
C PHE A 259 7.37 14.35 -1.65
N ASP A 260 7.62 15.59 -1.21
CA ASP A 260 6.94 16.78 -1.76
C ASP A 260 7.17 16.90 -3.26
N LEU A 261 8.42 16.76 -3.72
CA LEU A 261 8.82 16.86 -5.12
C LEU A 261 8.13 15.81 -5.99
N ILE A 262 8.16 14.54 -5.58
CA ILE A 262 7.54 13.44 -6.32
C ILE A 262 6.02 13.64 -6.36
N THR A 263 5.40 13.96 -5.22
CA THR A 263 3.96 14.13 -5.11
C THR A 263 3.45 15.27 -5.97
N ALA A 264 4.09 16.45 -5.91
CA ALA A 264 3.72 17.60 -6.72
C ALA A 264 3.88 17.32 -8.23
N CYS A 265 4.97 16.67 -8.63
CA CYS A 265 5.23 16.28 -10.01
C CYS A 265 4.13 15.32 -10.52
N LEU A 266 3.87 14.24 -9.80
CA LEU A 266 2.90 13.23 -10.22
C LEU A 266 1.47 13.77 -10.21
N TRP A 267 1.10 14.53 -9.19
CA TRP A 267 -0.22 15.16 -9.12
C TRP A 267 -0.46 16.09 -10.30
N LYS A 268 0.49 16.97 -10.61
CA LYS A 268 0.39 17.87 -11.74
C LYS A 268 0.30 17.12 -13.08
N CYS A 269 1.23 16.20 -13.35
CA CYS A 269 1.24 15.40 -14.57
C CYS A 269 -0.06 14.58 -14.74
N ARG A 270 -0.54 13.97 -13.63
CA ARG A 270 -1.78 13.20 -13.62
C ARG A 270 -2.99 14.08 -13.92
N THR A 271 -3.08 15.25 -13.30
CA THR A 271 -4.21 16.16 -13.51
C THR A 271 -4.24 16.67 -14.96
N ILE A 272 -3.09 17.03 -15.52
CA ILE A 272 -3.00 17.43 -16.95
C ILE A 272 -3.45 16.27 -17.86
N ALA A 273 -3.01 15.05 -17.56
CA ALA A 273 -3.29 13.88 -18.38
C ALA A 273 -4.76 13.45 -18.39
N LEU A 274 -5.46 13.65 -17.28
CA LEU A 274 -6.88 13.30 -17.13
C LEU A 274 -7.81 14.33 -17.78
N GLU A 275 -7.31 15.49 -18.18
CA GLU A 275 -8.05 16.58 -18.86
C GLU A 275 -9.40 16.89 -18.20
N PRO A 276 -9.44 17.13 -16.87
CA PRO A 276 -10.68 17.48 -16.21
C PRO A 276 -11.21 18.83 -16.70
N ASN A 277 -12.50 19.08 -16.47
CA ASN A 277 -13.01 20.43 -16.66
C ASN A 277 -12.13 21.42 -15.86
N PRO A 278 -11.64 22.53 -16.45
CA PRO A 278 -10.76 23.49 -15.77
C PRO A 278 -11.32 24.08 -14.46
N ARG A 279 -12.63 24.02 -14.26
CA ARG A 279 -13.32 24.49 -13.05
C ARG A 279 -13.50 23.40 -11.99
N GLU A 280 -13.22 22.15 -12.30
CA GLU A 280 -13.30 21.05 -11.32
C GLU A 280 -12.20 21.16 -10.26
N LEU A 281 -12.47 20.59 -9.09
CA LEU A 281 -11.52 20.55 -7.98
C LEU A 281 -10.67 19.28 -8.03
N SER A 282 -9.37 19.42 -7.92
CA SER A 282 -8.42 18.32 -7.72
C SER A 282 -8.06 18.19 -6.23
N ARG A 283 -7.86 16.97 -5.74
CA ARG A 283 -7.84 16.65 -4.31
C ARG A 283 -6.61 15.86 -3.81
N VAL A 284 -5.41 16.32 -4.03
CA VAL A 284 -4.29 16.08 -3.10
C VAL A 284 -4.31 17.21 -2.07
N SER A 285 -4.58 18.39 -2.57
CA SER A 285 -4.97 19.60 -1.88
C SER A 285 -6.07 20.25 -2.73
N ILE A 286 -6.97 20.98 -2.13
CA ILE A 286 -8.14 21.52 -2.86
C ILE A 286 -7.70 22.67 -3.74
N VAL A 287 -7.70 22.44 -5.04
CA VAL A 287 -7.38 23.46 -6.02
C VAL A 287 -8.19 23.28 -7.29
N VAL A 288 -8.55 24.36 -7.93
CA VAL A 288 -9.17 24.33 -9.27
C VAL A 288 -8.17 23.76 -10.26
N THR A 289 -8.53 22.69 -10.97
CA THR A 289 -7.63 21.93 -11.86
C THR A 289 -6.98 22.81 -12.92
N GLY A 290 -7.71 23.76 -13.49
CA GLY A 290 -7.18 24.71 -14.46
C GLY A 290 -6.06 25.59 -13.92
N VAL A 291 -6.05 25.93 -12.62
CA VAL A 291 -4.97 26.66 -11.97
C VAL A 291 -3.76 25.75 -11.79
N LEU A 292 -3.96 24.55 -11.24
CA LEU A 292 -2.88 23.56 -11.02
C LEU A 292 -2.13 23.24 -12.33
N CYS A 293 -2.87 23.01 -13.42
CA CYS A 293 -2.28 22.62 -14.70
C CYS A 293 -1.40 23.74 -15.30
N ARG A 294 -1.79 25.01 -15.14
CA ARG A 294 -1.07 26.17 -15.72
C ARG A 294 0.03 26.73 -14.81
N SER A 295 -0.04 26.49 -13.51
CA SER A 295 0.93 27.02 -12.55
C SER A 295 2.27 26.28 -12.60
N PRO A 296 3.39 26.90 -12.17
CA PRO A 296 4.68 26.21 -12.06
C PRO A 296 4.65 25.09 -11.00
N LEU A 297 5.69 24.26 -10.97
CA LEU A 297 5.81 23.15 -10.02
C LEU A 297 5.79 23.64 -8.56
N THR A 298 6.36 24.81 -8.27
CA THR A 298 6.37 25.43 -6.94
C THR A 298 4.98 25.60 -6.36
N TYR A 299 4.00 25.98 -7.17
CA TYR A 299 2.61 26.09 -6.73
C TYR A 299 2.04 24.76 -6.22
N ALA A 300 2.29 23.67 -6.94
CA ALA A 300 1.88 22.33 -6.49
C ALA A 300 2.61 21.89 -5.22
N LEU A 301 3.89 22.25 -5.09
CA LEU A 301 4.70 21.97 -3.89
C LEU A 301 4.15 22.68 -2.65
N ASP A 302 3.82 23.96 -2.76
CA ASP A 302 3.26 24.74 -1.66
C ASP A 302 1.92 24.15 -1.20
N LEU A 303 1.07 23.73 -2.13
CA LEU A 303 -0.19 23.06 -1.82
C LEU A 303 0.02 21.72 -1.10
N VAL A 304 1.00 20.91 -1.51
CA VAL A 304 1.35 19.66 -0.84
C VAL A 304 1.82 19.93 0.59
N GLN A 305 2.65 20.94 0.81
CA GLN A 305 3.08 21.33 2.17
C GLN A 305 1.93 21.82 3.02
N GLN A 306 1.03 22.64 2.48
CA GLN A 306 -0.17 23.09 3.18
C GLN A 306 -1.07 21.91 3.59
N ALA A 307 -1.30 20.96 2.70
CA ALA A 307 -2.08 19.76 3.03
C ALA A 307 -1.45 18.95 4.17
N LYS A 308 -0.13 18.78 4.16
CA LYS A 308 0.60 18.11 5.25
C LYS A 308 0.47 18.85 6.59
N ALA A 309 0.53 20.17 6.58
CA ALA A 309 0.41 21.00 7.78
C ALA A 309 -1.00 20.93 8.41
N GLN A 310 -2.04 20.66 7.63
CA GLN A 310 -3.41 20.48 8.11
C GLN A 310 -3.65 19.15 8.83
N ALA A 311 -2.81 18.12 8.60
CA ALA A 311 -2.93 16.81 9.20
C ALA A 311 -2.57 16.83 10.70
N SER A 312 -3.50 17.31 11.53
CA SER A 312 -3.38 17.43 12.99
C SER A 312 -4.21 16.36 13.71
N GLN A 313 -3.95 16.16 15.01
CA GLN A 313 -4.79 15.28 15.84
C GLN A 313 -6.26 15.75 15.85
N GLU A 314 -6.49 17.05 15.86
CA GLU A 314 -7.85 17.62 15.82
C GLU A 314 -8.52 17.29 14.48
N TYR A 315 -7.78 17.34 13.35
CA TYR A 315 -8.32 16.95 12.05
C TYR A 315 -8.76 15.48 12.04
N VAL A 316 -7.94 14.56 12.58
CA VAL A 316 -8.30 13.13 12.69
C VAL A 316 -9.57 12.94 13.54
N LYS A 317 -9.72 13.68 14.64
CA LYS A 317 -10.93 13.65 15.46
C LYS A 317 -12.16 14.15 14.70
N LEU A 318 -12.02 15.20 13.91
CA LEU A 318 -13.10 15.73 13.07
C LEU A 318 -13.50 14.75 11.96
N VAL A 319 -12.54 14.01 11.39
CA VAL A 319 -12.83 12.91 10.46
C VAL A 319 -13.65 11.83 11.15
N ALA A 320 -13.25 11.39 12.35
CA ALA A 320 -14.00 10.38 13.09
C ALA A 320 -15.44 10.83 13.39
N ASP A 321 -15.61 12.08 13.81
CA ASP A 321 -16.93 12.70 14.05
C ASP A 321 -17.78 12.73 12.77
N LEU A 322 -17.18 13.14 11.65
CA LEU A 322 -17.87 13.16 10.34
C LEU A 322 -18.32 11.76 9.91
N LEU A 323 -17.46 10.75 10.06
CA LEU A 323 -17.78 9.35 9.69
C LEU A 323 -19.01 8.85 10.46
N VAL A 324 -19.13 9.19 11.75
CA VAL A 324 -20.30 8.82 12.55
C VAL A 324 -21.54 9.63 12.16
N ILE A 325 -21.42 10.96 12.01
CA ILE A 325 -22.56 11.83 11.66
C ILE A 325 -23.11 11.48 10.27
N LYS A 326 -22.24 11.24 9.29
CA LYS A 326 -22.63 10.97 7.88
C LYS A 326 -22.82 9.47 7.57
N GLY A 327 -22.66 8.57 8.53
CA GLY A 327 -22.87 7.14 8.34
C GLY A 327 -21.84 6.48 7.39
N ARG A 328 -20.57 6.78 7.59
CA ARG A 328 -19.41 6.24 6.82
C ARG A 328 -19.47 6.59 5.32
N PRO A 329 -19.42 7.87 4.95
CA PRO A 329 -19.40 8.27 3.55
C PRO A 329 -18.20 7.68 2.84
N LYS A 330 -18.34 7.40 1.56
CA LYS A 330 -17.23 6.95 0.72
C LYS A 330 -16.32 8.11 0.37
N TYR A 331 -15.05 7.82 0.15
CA TYR A 331 -14.13 8.78 -0.45
C TYR A 331 -14.60 9.16 -1.86
N ALA A 332 -14.50 10.44 -2.16
CA ALA A 332 -14.66 10.90 -3.53
C ALA A 332 -13.52 10.33 -4.39
N THR A 333 -13.83 9.61 -5.46
CA THR A 333 -12.83 8.95 -6.30
C THR A 333 -12.37 9.83 -7.45
N ARG A 334 -13.27 10.62 -8.03
CA ARG A 334 -12.98 11.48 -9.18
C ARG A 334 -11.96 12.58 -8.79
N LEU A 335 -10.87 12.67 -9.56
CA LEU A 335 -9.76 13.62 -9.36
C LEU A 335 -9.13 13.61 -7.96
N ASN A 336 -9.47 12.62 -7.15
CA ASN A 336 -8.77 12.36 -5.91
C ASN A 336 -7.48 11.59 -6.19
N TYR A 337 -6.39 11.97 -5.53
CA TYR A 337 -5.12 11.30 -5.64
C TYR A 337 -4.52 11.09 -4.26
N LEU A 338 -4.60 9.88 -3.78
CA LEU A 338 -4.06 9.47 -2.49
C LEU A 338 -2.63 8.96 -2.67
N VAL A 339 -1.76 9.41 -1.81
CA VAL A 339 -0.34 9.04 -1.83
C VAL A 339 0.05 8.48 -0.49
N SER A 340 0.62 7.28 -0.49
CA SER A 340 1.16 6.62 0.70
C SER A 340 2.67 6.52 0.59
N ASP A 341 3.40 7.24 1.45
CA ASP A 341 4.86 7.16 1.51
C ASP A 341 5.28 6.09 2.53
N ILE A 342 5.75 4.96 2.02
CA ILE A 342 6.26 3.86 2.83
C ILE A 342 7.80 3.78 2.80
N THR A 343 8.49 4.80 2.28
CA THR A 343 9.96 4.82 2.19
C THR A 343 10.66 4.86 3.55
N SER A 344 9.97 5.34 4.60
CA SER A 344 10.50 5.36 5.97
C SER A 344 10.59 3.96 6.61
N PHE A 345 9.84 2.98 6.13
CA PHE A 345 9.75 1.65 6.73
C PHE A 345 10.95 0.73 6.42
N ARG A 346 12.03 1.19 5.91
CA ARG A 346 13.29 0.45 5.77
C ARG A 346 13.11 -1.06 5.54
N PHE A 347 12.21 -1.45 4.63
CA PHE A 347 11.96 -2.85 4.26
C PHE A 347 13.25 -3.57 3.84
N ASP A 348 14.23 -2.80 3.33
CA ASP A 348 15.57 -3.27 2.98
C ASP A 348 16.37 -3.81 4.18
N LYS A 349 15.93 -3.53 5.41
CA LYS A 349 16.54 -4.04 6.65
C LYS A 349 15.75 -5.17 7.30
N PHE A 350 14.58 -5.47 6.78
CA PHE A 350 13.71 -6.48 7.34
C PHE A 350 14.23 -7.89 7.02
N ASP A 351 14.36 -8.73 8.05
CA ASP A 351 14.88 -10.10 7.93
C ASP A 351 14.10 -11.05 8.83
N LEU A 352 13.35 -11.95 8.22
CA LEU A 352 12.63 -13.06 8.90
C LEU A 352 13.51 -14.27 9.22
N GLY A 353 14.83 -14.13 9.22
CA GLY A 353 15.75 -15.25 9.35
C GLY A 353 16.13 -15.87 8.01
N CYS A 354 15.63 -15.32 6.92
CA CYS A 354 15.88 -15.77 5.54
C CYS A 354 16.76 -14.79 4.75
N GLY A 355 17.35 -13.80 5.40
CA GLY A 355 18.09 -12.70 4.77
C GLY A 355 17.21 -11.50 4.43
N LYS A 356 17.81 -10.53 3.74
CA LYS A 356 17.13 -9.27 3.36
C LYS A 356 16.41 -9.40 2.03
N PRO A 357 15.21 -8.81 1.87
CA PRO A 357 14.54 -8.81 0.59
C PRO A 357 15.26 -7.92 -0.42
N LEU A 358 15.16 -8.29 -1.69
CA LEU A 358 15.57 -7.47 -2.84
C LEU A 358 14.61 -6.32 -3.09
N TYR A 359 13.33 -6.54 -2.79
CA TYR A 359 12.25 -5.58 -2.89
C TYR A 359 11.19 -5.89 -1.83
N ALA A 360 10.56 -4.86 -1.32
CA ALA A 360 9.33 -4.97 -0.54
C ALA A 360 8.47 -3.71 -0.70
N GLY A 361 7.17 -3.90 -0.76
CA GLY A 361 6.23 -2.79 -0.90
C GLY A 361 4.83 -3.22 -1.35
N VAL A 362 4.00 -2.22 -1.58
CA VAL A 362 2.67 -2.40 -2.18
C VAL A 362 2.85 -2.54 -3.69
N PRO A 363 2.48 -3.68 -4.28
CA PRO A 363 2.82 -3.98 -5.66
C PRO A 363 1.94 -3.27 -6.70
N LEU A 364 0.75 -2.82 -6.33
CA LEU A 364 -0.25 -2.32 -7.27
C LEU A 364 -0.70 -0.91 -6.91
N ALA A 365 -0.90 -0.08 -7.94
CA ALA A 365 -1.65 1.15 -7.85
C ALA A 365 -3.09 0.93 -8.27
N THR A 366 -3.99 1.71 -7.70
CA THR A 366 -5.36 1.91 -8.22
C THR A 366 -5.42 3.20 -9.03
N SER A 367 -6.56 3.47 -9.65
CA SER A 367 -6.77 4.74 -10.38
C SER A 367 -6.62 5.98 -9.49
N THR A 368 -6.72 5.84 -8.18
CA THR A 368 -6.71 6.94 -7.21
C THR A 368 -5.55 6.88 -6.21
N ILE A 369 -4.86 5.74 -6.07
CA ILE A 369 -3.87 5.54 -5.01
C ILE A 369 -2.53 5.11 -5.62
N SER A 370 -1.44 5.77 -5.20
CA SER A 370 -0.06 5.33 -5.43
C SER A 370 0.69 5.23 -4.12
N SER A 371 1.58 4.23 -4.02
CA SER A 371 2.49 4.06 -2.88
C SER A 371 3.94 4.31 -3.30
N TYR A 372 4.72 4.94 -2.42
CA TYR A 372 6.15 5.18 -2.63
C TYR A 372 6.97 4.20 -1.81
N SER A 373 7.81 3.41 -2.45
CA SER A 373 8.69 2.45 -1.79
C SER A 373 10.15 2.66 -2.21
N ASN A 374 11.08 2.38 -1.27
CA ASN A 374 12.49 2.36 -1.63
C ASN A 374 12.77 1.18 -2.55
N SER A 375 13.56 1.41 -3.59
CA SER A 375 13.97 0.37 -4.52
C SER A 375 15.34 0.72 -5.12
N LYS A 376 15.95 -0.27 -5.75
CA LYS A 376 17.12 -0.08 -6.61
C LYS A 376 16.72 -0.28 -8.06
N ASN A 377 17.28 0.53 -8.96
CA ASN A 377 17.16 0.29 -10.39
C ASN A 377 18.08 -0.85 -10.86
N ASP A 378 18.03 -1.17 -12.15
CA ASP A 378 18.85 -2.24 -12.75
C ASP A 378 20.37 -2.00 -12.64
N LYS A 379 20.77 -0.75 -12.38
CA LYS A 379 22.19 -0.35 -12.14
C LYS A 379 22.57 -0.42 -10.66
N GLY A 380 21.65 -0.79 -9.76
CA GLY A 380 21.86 -0.83 -8.32
C GLY A 380 21.78 0.54 -7.63
N GLU A 381 21.36 1.60 -8.33
CA GLU A 381 21.20 2.94 -7.77
C GLU A 381 19.93 3.01 -6.89
N ASP A 382 20.04 3.62 -5.72
CA ASP A 382 18.91 3.82 -4.81
C ASP A 382 17.93 4.87 -5.32
N GLY A 383 16.66 4.64 -5.13
CA GLY A 383 15.60 5.57 -5.51
C GLY A 383 14.23 5.21 -4.95
N VAL A 384 13.22 5.91 -5.41
CA VAL A 384 11.81 5.68 -5.06
C VAL A 384 11.09 5.07 -6.26
N PHE A 385 10.48 3.92 -6.02
CA PHE A 385 9.60 3.25 -6.95
C PHE A 385 8.15 3.69 -6.69
N VAL A 386 7.43 4.05 -7.76
CA VAL A 386 6.05 4.53 -7.69
C VAL A 386 5.21 3.81 -8.76
N PRO A 387 4.32 2.89 -8.36
CA PRO A 387 3.31 2.37 -9.27
C PRO A 387 2.23 3.42 -9.54
N ILE A 388 1.73 3.45 -10.75
CA ILE A 388 0.64 4.33 -11.20
C ILE A 388 -0.35 3.56 -12.08
N CYS A 389 -1.63 3.95 -12.02
CA CYS A 389 -2.70 3.36 -12.81
C CYS A 389 -3.57 4.46 -13.40
N LEU A 390 -3.71 4.49 -14.72
CA LEU A 390 -4.48 5.49 -15.47
C LEU A 390 -5.21 4.87 -16.66
N PRO A 391 -6.31 5.47 -17.14
CA PRO A 391 -6.89 5.11 -18.43
C PRO A 391 -5.85 5.20 -19.56
N SER A 392 -5.94 4.35 -20.57
CA SER A 392 -4.90 4.20 -21.61
C SER A 392 -4.52 5.53 -22.30
N LEU A 393 -5.52 6.34 -22.68
CA LEU A 393 -5.28 7.66 -23.30
C LEU A 393 -4.61 8.65 -22.34
N ALA A 394 -5.03 8.64 -21.07
CA ALA A 394 -4.42 9.47 -20.04
C ALA A 394 -2.98 9.03 -19.74
N MET A 395 -2.69 7.72 -19.78
CA MET A 395 -1.32 7.21 -19.55
C MET A 395 -0.32 7.73 -20.57
N GLU A 396 -0.69 7.86 -21.84
CA GLU A 396 0.19 8.41 -22.87
C GLU A 396 0.48 9.91 -22.63
N LYS A 397 -0.55 10.69 -22.32
CA LYS A 397 -0.41 12.11 -21.99
C LYS A 397 0.43 12.29 -20.72
N PHE A 398 0.16 11.50 -19.68
CA PHE A 398 0.92 11.48 -18.44
C PHE A 398 2.41 11.22 -18.70
N GLN A 399 2.74 10.24 -19.53
CA GLN A 399 4.13 9.92 -19.88
C GLN A 399 4.82 11.09 -20.58
N ASN A 400 4.11 11.81 -21.45
CA ASN A 400 4.67 12.99 -22.14
C ASN A 400 4.91 14.14 -21.17
N GLU A 401 3.98 14.41 -20.26
CA GLU A 401 4.16 15.44 -19.23
C GLU A 401 5.29 15.08 -18.25
N LEU A 402 5.36 13.82 -17.83
CA LEU A 402 6.44 13.36 -16.96
C LEU A 402 7.82 13.53 -17.62
N LYS A 403 7.95 13.20 -18.91
CA LYS A 403 9.21 13.43 -19.67
C LYS A 403 9.63 14.89 -19.67
N LYS A 404 8.70 15.83 -19.77
CA LYS A 404 9.01 17.27 -19.69
C LYS A 404 9.56 17.66 -18.33
N MET A 405 9.07 17.01 -17.26
CA MET A 405 9.45 17.33 -15.88
C MET A 405 10.80 16.75 -15.46
N ILE A 406 11.10 15.50 -15.86
CA ILE A 406 12.26 14.77 -15.35
C ILE A 406 13.16 14.15 -16.42
N ASN A 407 12.93 14.42 -17.69
CA ASN A 407 13.65 13.83 -18.84
C ASN A 407 13.73 12.30 -18.80
N CYS A 408 12.78 11.65 -18.13
CA CYS A 408 12.69 10.20 -17.96
C CYS A 408 11.32 9.69 -18.39
N GLY A 409 11.26 8.43 -18.80
CA GLY A 409 10.01 7.76 -19.18
C GLY A 409 9.55 6.75 -18.11
N LEU A 410 8.42 6.12 -18.39
CA LEU A 410 7.96 4.97 -17.60
C LEU A 410 8.93 3.79 -17.79
N ILE A 411 9.19 3.06 -16.71
CA ILE A 411 10.09 1.91 -16.75
C ILE A 411 9.36 0.70 -17.37
N SER A 412 8.06 0.55 -17.11
CA SER A 412 7.24 -0.48 -17.73
C SER A 412 5.81 0.02 -17.94
N LYS A 413 5.16 -0.48 -19.00
CA LYS A 413 3.69 -0.44 -19.19
C LYS A 413 3.18 -1.86 -19.05
N ILE A 414 2.16 -2.07 -18.27
CA ILE A 414 1.49 -3.34 -18.04
C ILE A 414 0.04 -3.24 -18.53
#